data_a0e98e94bd5b9d5ef11df00b3dab7572
#
_entry.id   a0e98e94bd5b9d5ef11df00b3dab7572
#
_cell.length_a   1.000
_cell.length_b   1.000
_cell.length_c   1.000
_cell.angle_alpha   90.00
_cell.angle_beta   90.00
_cell.angle_gamma   90.00
#
_symmetry.space_group_name_H-M   'P 1'
#
loop_
_entity.id
_entity.type
_entity.pdbx_description
1 polymer ?
#
loop_
_entity_poly.entity_id
_entity_poly.type
_entity_poly.pdbx_seq_one_letter_code
_entity_poly.pdbx_strand_id
1 'polypeptide(L)' 'MTKRQIEELEYQFNYYSRRFALYEDERDENHASMTALQRAVKIFGYKFVSKGMVEMEYKMEYEEYELVEINE' A
#
# COMPACT_ATOMS: atom_id res chain seq x y z
N MET A 1 -14.18 5.65 -8.30
CA MET A 1 -13.64 4.31 -8.57
C MET A 1 -14.64 3.22 -8.23
N THR A 2 -14.60 2.12 -8.99
CA THR A 2 -15.41 0.95 -8.67
C THR A 2 -14.79 0.20 -7.49
N LYS A 3 -15.59 -0.64 -6.83
CA LYS A 3 -15.12 -1.50 -5.75
C LYS A 3 -13.95 -2.38 -6.20
N ARG A 4 -14.03 -2.92 -7.43
CA ARG A 4 -12.97 -3.77 -7.99
C ARG A 4 -11.67 -3.01 -8.19
N GLN A 5 -11.75 -1.76 -8.64
CA GLN A 5 -10.56 -0.92 -8.80
C GLN A 5 -9.92 -0.62 -7.46
N ILE A 6 -10.73 -0.34 -6.43
CA ILE A 6 -10.24 -0.10 -5.07
C ILE A 6 -9.52 -1.33 -4.53
N GLU A 7 -10.12 -2.51 -4.67
CA GLU A 7 -9.53 -3.77 -4.20
C GLU A 7 -8.20 -4.06 -4.92
N GLU A 8 -8.14 -3.84 -6.23
CA GLU A 8 -6.92 -4.06 -7.01
C GLU A 8 -5.80 -3.12 -6.59
N LEU A 9 -6.11 -1.85 -6.37
CA LEU A 9 -5.11 -0.87 -5.93
C LEU A 9 -4.62 -1.16 -4.51
N GLU A 10 -5.52 -1.58 -3.62
CA GLU A 10 -5.14 -2.01 -2.28
C GLU A 10 -4.22 -3.22 -2.34
N TYR A 11 -4.53 -4.19 -3.20
CA TYR A 11 -3.70 -5.37 -3.39
C TYR A 11 -2.29 -4.99 -3.84
N GLN A 12 -2.17 -4.12 -4.84
CA GLN A 12 -0.87 -3.69 -5.36
C GLN A 12 -0.07 -2.92 -4.31
N PHE A 13 -0.70 -2.00 -3.61
CA PHE A 13 -0.02 -1.21 -2.59
C PHE A 13 0.49 -2.10 -1.46
N ASN A 14 -0.33 -3.04 -1.00
CA ASN A 14 0.04 -3.98 0.06
C ASN A 14 1.11 -4.97 -0.40
N TYR A 15 1.12 -5.33 -1.68
CA TYR A 15 2.18 -6.13 -2.26
C TYR A 15 3.53 -5.43 -2.10
N TYR A 16 3.62 -4.14 -2.41
CA TYR A 16 4.86 -3.38 -2.26
C TYR A 16 5.22 -3.16 -0.80
N SER A 17 4.24 -2.93 0.06
CA SER A 17 4.47 -2.79 1.50
C SER A 17 5.09 -4.06 2.10
N ARG A 18 4.58 -5.22 1.71
CA ARG A 18 5.10 -6.51 2.14
C ARG A 18 6.52 -6.73 1.64
N ARG A 19 6.79 -6.42 0.38
CA ARG A 19 8.14 -6.54 -0.18
C ARG A 19 9.12 -5.56 0.48
N PHE A 20 8.66 -4.36 0.80
CA PHE A 20 9.45 -3.39 1.55
C PHE A 20 9.90 -3.96 2.90
N ALA A 21 9.04 -4.70 3.57
CA ALA A 21 9.36 -5.31 4.84
C ALA A 21 10.29 -6.54 4.70
N LEU A 22 10.12 -7.32 3.62
CA LEU A 22 10.84 -8.57 3.41
C LEU A 22 12.23 -8.40 2.80
N TYR A 23 12.39 -7.45 1.89
CA TYR A 23 13.60 -7.33 1.05
C TYR A 23 14.24 -5.97 1.28
N GLU A 24 15.24 -5.95 2.16
CA GLU A 24 15.94 -4.72 2.53
C GLU A 24 16.64 -4.07 1.34
N ASP A 25 17.21 -4.86 0.44
CA ASP A 25 17.90 -4.39 -0.75
C ASP A 25 16.97 -3.82 -1.83
N GLU A 26 15.67 -4.07 -1.73
CA GLU A 26 14.65 -3.55 -2.66
C GLU A 26 13.80 -2.44 -2.06
N ARG A 27 14.14 -1.94 -0.86
CA ARG A 27 13.32 -0.95 -0.15
C ARG A 27 13.11 0.32 -0.94
N ASP A 28 14.15 0.84 -1.57
CA ASP A 28 14.04 2.09 -2.33
C ASP A 28 13.08 1.93 -3.50
N GLU A 29 13.15 0.82 -4.22
CA GLU A 29 12.27 0.53 -5.35
C GLU A 29 10.83 0.36 -4.90
N ASN A 30 10.60 -0.39 -3.83
CA ASN A 30 9.27 -0.61 -3.29
C ASN A 30 8.67 0.68 -2.74
N HIS A 31 9.47 1.49 -2.07
CA HIS A 31 9.04 2.80 -1.58
C HIS A 31 8.65 3.72 -2.74
N ALA A 32 9.44 3.73 -3.82
CA ALA A 32 9.14 4.52 -5.01
C ALA A 32 7.82 4.10 -5.64
N SER A 33 7.55 2.78 -5.72
CA SER A 33 6.29 2.25 -6.25
C SER A 33 5.11 2.64 -5.39
N MET A 34 5.24 2.57 -4.08
CA MET A 34 4.20 2.99 -3.13
C MET A 34 3.92 4.49 -3.26
N THR A 35 4.97 5.30 -3.37
CA THR A 35 4.84 6.74 -3.55
C THR A 35 4.11 7.08 -4.85
N ALA A 36 4.43 6.38 -5.94
CA ALA A 36 3.78 6.59 -7.22
C ALA A 36 2.28 6.25 -7.15
N LEU A 37 1.92 5.14 -6.50
CA LEU A 37 0.52 4.76 -6.31
C LEU A 37 -0.22 5.77 -5.43
N GLN A 38 0.41 6.25 -4.36
CA GLN A 38 -0.16 7.25 -3.46
C GLN A 38 -0.48 8.54 -4.23
N ARG A 39 0.42 8.99 -5.08
CA ARG A 39 0.23 10.18 -5.92
C ARG A 39 -0.88 9.97 -6.95
N ALA A 40 -0.91 8.79 -7.57
CA ALA A 40 -1.92 8.49 -8.58
C ALA A 40 -3.34 8.47 -8.00
N VAL A 41 -3.55 7.81 -6.86
CA VAL A 41 -4.89 7.75 -6.25
C VAL A 41 -5.34 9.10 -5.72
N LYS A 42 -4.40 9.94 -5.32
CA LYS A 42 -4.71 11.30 -4.84
C LYS A 42 -5.38 12.14 -5.93
N ILE A 43 -5.01 11.95 -7.18
CA ILE A 43 -5.62 12.64 -8.32
C ILE A 43 -7.13 12.35 -8.38
N PHE A 44 -7.53 11.15 -7.97
CA PHE A 44 -8.93 10.72 -7.95
C PHE A 44 -9.62 10.97 -6.61
N GLY A 45 -8.96 11.67 -5.69
CA GLY A 45 -9.52 12.00 -4.38
C GLY A 45 -9.45 10.85 -3.37
N TYR A 46 -8.45 9.99 -3.49
CA TYR A 46 -8.25 8.86 -2.58
C TYR A 46 -6.89 8.92 -1.92
N LYS A 47 -6.75 8.21 -0.81
CA LYS A 47 -5.48 8.02 -0.11
C LYS A 47 -5.41 6.63 0.50
N PHE A 48 -4.19 6.11 0.65
CA PHE A 48 -3.95 4.89 1.42
C PHE A 48 -3.73 5.26 2.88
N VAL A 49 -4.43 4.58 3.78
CA VAL A 49 -4.26 4.76 5.23
C VAL A 49 -3.89 3.43 5.86
N SER A 50 -3.03 3.48 6.86
CA SER A 50 -2.57 2.29 7.56
C SER A 50 -3.70 1.65 8.36
N LYS A 51 -3.79 0.33 8.28
CA LYS A 51 -4.67 -0.49 9.12
C LYS A 51 -3.91 -1.13 10.28
N GLY A 52 -2.61 -0.87 10.36
CA GLY A 52 -1.73 -1.46 11.36
C GLY A 52 -0.85 -2.55 10.79
N MET A 53 -0.11 -3.21 11.67
CA MET A 53 0.84 -4.25 11.28
C MET A 53 0.15 -5.60 11.17
N VAL A 54 0.55 -6.37 10.17
CA VAL A 54 0.08 -7.74 9.93
C VAL A 54 1.27 -8.68 10.02
N GLU A 55 1.11 -9.75 10.77
CA GLU A 55 2.17 -10.74 10.93
C GLU A 55 2.25 -11.65 9.69
N MET A 56 3.49 -11.83 9.23
CA MET A 56 3.84 -12.77 8.17
C MET A 56 4.54 -13.99 8.76
N GLU A 57 4.91 -14.94 7.89
CA GLU A 57 5.73 -16.07 8.27
C GLU A 57 7.05 -15.61 8.91
N TYR A 58 7.61 -16.44 9.79
CA TYR A 58 8.87 -16.19 10.51
C TYR A 58 8.84 -14.96 11.43
N LYS A 59 7.66 -14.60 11.95
CA LYS A 59 7.47 -13.45 12.88
C LYS A 59 7.84 -12.11 12.28
N MET A 60 7.86 -12.00 10.97
CA MET A 60 8.01 -10.71 10.29
C MET A 60 6.65 -10.03 10.18
N GLU A 61 6.65 -8.72 10.18
CA GLU A 61 5.44 -7.92 10.08
C GLU A 61 5.56 -6.91 8.94
N TYR A 62 4.43 -6.60 8.33
CA TYR A 62 4.36 -5.51 7.36
C TYR A 62 3.15 -4.65 7.65
N GLU A 63 3.20 -3.40 7.23
CA GLU A 63 2.08 -2.46 7.39
C GLU A 63 1.08 -2.69 6.28
N GLU A 64 -0.18 -2.94 6.66
CA GLU A 64 -1.28 -3.12 5.73
C GLU A 64 -2.04 -1.81 5.58
N TYR A 65 -2.52 -1.52 4.37
CA TYR A 65 -3.20 -0.27 4.03
C TYR A 65 -4.55 -0.54 3.40
N GLU A 66 -5.45 0.41 3.56
CA GLU A 66 -6.69 0.45 2.82
C GLU A 66 -6.80 1.76 2.05
N LEU A 67 -7.54 1.74 0.95
CA LEU A 67 -7.77 2.90 0.11
C LEU A 67 -9.09 3.54 0.50
N VAL A 68 -9.05 4.81 0.86
CA VAL A 68 -10.23 5.55 1.33
C VAL A 68 -10.36 6.87 0.59
N GLU A 69 -11.58 7.39 0.51
CA GLU A 69 -11.81 8.72 -0.03
C GLU A 69 -11.24 9.78 0.92
N ILE A 70 -10.68 10.83 0.32
CA ILE A 70 -10.24 12.00 1.08
C ILE A 70 -11.48 12.83 1.37
N ASN A 71 -11.84 12.94 2.65
CA ASN A 71 -12.96 13.78 3.10
C ASN A 71 -12.38 15.10 3.62
N GLU A 72 -12.66 16.15 2.88
CA GLU A 72 -12.28 17.52 3.27
C GLU A 72 -13.51 18.28 3.77
#